data_590270f4365c7c980780518078d295a0
#
_entry.id   590270f4365c7c980780518078d295a0
#
_cell.length_a   1.000
_cell.length_b   1.000
_cell.length_c   1.000
_cell.angle_alpha   90.00
_cell.angle_beta   90.00
_cell.angle_gamma   90.00
#
_symmetry.space_group_name_H-M   'P 1'
#
loop_
_entity.id
_entity.type
_entity.pdbx_description
1 polymer ?
#
loop_
_entity_poly.entity_id
_entity_poly.type
_entity_poly.pdbx_seq_one_letter_code
_entity_poly.pdbx_strand_id
1 'polypeptide(L)'
;KLTYPIGLMTADEIAYAGGKEFTSLPSPYAWYYLNSAGGSITGSTYWWSLSPFGWSGSYSTVWVVFGSSNPGYLSYIRANDTSYGVRPAISLKSCIKYSTGNGAPETPYEIVLDPDISC
;
A
#
# COMPACT_ATOMS: atom_id res chain seq x y z
N LYS A 1 -20.01 4.05 -7.24
CA LYS A 1 -19.02 3.39 -8.10
C LYS A 1 -18.01 4.43 -8.55
N LEU A 2 -16.73 4.19 -8.31
CA LEU A 2 -15.67 5.07 -8.79
C LEU A 2 -15.61 5.00 -10.32
N THR A 3 -15.40 6.13 -10.99
CA THR A 3 -15.19 6.18 -12.45
C THR A 3 -13.90 5.45 -12.82
N TYR A 4 -12.88 5.59 -11.99
CA TYR A 4 -11.64 4.85 -12.10
C TYR A 4 -11.43 4.06 -10.80
N PRO A 5 -11.26 2.73 -10.85
CA PRO A 5 -11.12 1.88 -9.66
C PRO A 5 -9.70 1.94 -9.08
N ILE A 6 -9.25 3.14 -8.77
CA ILE A 6 -7.98 3.40 -8.12
C ILE A 6 -8.28 3.90 -6.71
N GLY A 7 -7.69 3.26 -5.73
CA GLY A 7 -7.85 3.62 -4.32
C GLY A 7 -6.54 3.54 -3.56
N LEU A 8 -6.63 3.58 -2.25
CA LEU A 8 -5.57 3.19 -1.34
C LEU A 8 -5.92 1.84 -0.72
N MET A 9 -4.92 1.12 -0.27
CA MET A 9 -5.16 -0.08 0.54
C MET A 9 -5.77 0.31 1.89
N THR A 10 -6.69 -0.48 2.36
CA THR A 10 -7.21 -0.36 3.73
C THR A 10 -6.17 -0.89 4.74
N ALA A 11 -6.31 -0.50 6.01
CA ALA A 11 -5.45 -1.02 7.07
C ALA A 11 -5.58 -2.54 7.22
N ASP A 12 -6.76 -3.10 6.99
CA ASP A 12 -7.00 -4.54 7.03
C ASP A 12 -6.27 -5.28 5.91
N GLU A 13 -6.32 -4.75 4.68
CA GLU A 13 -5.55 -5.32 3.55
C GLU A 13 -4.05 -5.27 3.81
N ILE A 14 -3.54 -4.18 4.40
CA ILE A 14 -2.14 -4.03 4.76
C ILE A 14 -1.77 -5.01 5.88
N ALA A 15 -2.62 -5.19 6.89
CA ALA A 15 -2.41 -6.17 7.96
C ALA A 15 -2.44 -7.60 7.40
N TYR A 16 -3.35 -7.90 6.51
CA TYR A 16 -3.42 -9.20 5.82
C TYR A 16 -2.17 -9.46 4.97
N ALA A 17 -1.60 -8.42 4.35
CA ALA A 17 -0.33 -8.49 3.62
C ALA A 17 0.91 -8.52 4.55
N GLY A 18 0.72 -8.64 5.85
CA GLY A 18 1.77 -8.84 6.85
C GLY A 18 2.16 -7.61 7.65
N GLY A 19 1.49 -6.47 7.47
CA GLY A 19 1.68 -5.29 8.32
C GLY A 19 1.23 -5.57 9.77
N LYS A 20 1.87 -4.92 10.74
CA LYS A 20 1.52 -5.06 12.15
C LYS A 20 1.30 -3.72 12.83
N GLU A 21 0.24 -3.67 13.62
CA GLU A 21 -0.05 -2.53 14.46
C GLU A 21 1.05 -2.32 15.48
N PHE A 22 1.61 -1.12 15.52
CA PHE A 22 2.64 -0.66 16.45
C PHE A 22 3.83 -1.63 16.65
N THR A 23 4.11 -2.41 15.62
CA THR A 23 5.20 -3.40 15.67
C THR A 23 5.96 -3.43 14.37
N SER A 24 7.28 -3.25 14.41
CA SER A 24 8.15 -3.40 13.25
C SER A 24 8.29 -4.86 12.87
N LEU A 25 8.29 -5.15 11.58
CA LEU A 25 8.50 -6.50 11.08
C LEU A 25 10.00 -6.79 10.95
N PRO A 26 10.49 -7.92 11.47
CA PRO A 26 11.89 -8.31 11.33
C PRO A 26 12.26 -8.67 9.89
N SER A 27 11.28 -9.12 9.11
CA SER A 27 11.45 -9.51 7.71
C SER A 27 10.18 -9.16 6.92
N PRO A 28 10.01 -7.90 6.50
CA PRO A 28 8.83 -7.48 5.76
C PRO A 28 8.84 -8.06 4.34
N TYR A 29 7.67 -8.16 3.75
CA TYR A 29 7.55 -8.44 2.32
C TYR A 29 8.22 -7.31 1.53
N ALA A 30 9.38 -7.59 0.99
CA ALA A 30 10.35 -6.61 0.53
C ALA A 30 9.79 -5.63 -0.51
N TRP A 31 9.03 -6.12 -1.48
CA TRP A 31 8.55 -5.29 -2.58
C TRP A 31 7.61 -4.16 -2.13
N TYR A 32 6.80 -4.40 -1.11
CA TYR A 32 5.82 -3.42 -0.68
C TYR A 32 6.41 -2.41 0.31
N TYR A 33 7.22 -2.90 1.25
CA TYR A 33 7.73 -2.07 2.34
C TYR A 33 9.09 -1.43 2.03
N LEU A 34 9.97 -2.15 1.35
CA LEU A 34 11.31 -1.63 1.03
C LEU A 34 11.30 -0.59 -0.10
N ASN A 35 10.40 -0.71 -1.07
CA ASN A 35 10.25 0.30 -2.10
C ASN A 35 9.77 1.67 -1.59
N SER A 36 9.41 1.78 -0.32
CA SER A 36 9.11 3.05 0.31
C SER A 36 10.33 3.68 0.98
N ALA A 37 11.42 2.92 1.14
CA ALA A 37 12.62 3.37 1.79
C ALA A 37 13.64 3.87 0.78
N GLY A 38 13.88 5.16 0.74
CA GLY A 38 15.06 5.74 0.08
C GLY A 38 15.16 5.64 -1.45
N GLY A 39 14.26 4.92 -2.09
CA GLY A 39 14.17 4.80 -3.54
C GLY A 39 12.72 4.90 -4.01
N SER A 40 11.85 5.29 -3.11
CA SER A 40 10.43 5.40 -3.36
C SER A 40 10.15 6.40 -4.47
N ILE A 41 9.39 5.96 -5.46
CA ILE A 41 8.80 6.82 -6.48
C ILE A 41 7.97 7.97 -5.85
N THR A 42 7.50 7.77 -4.62
CA THR A 42 6.72 8.76 -3.88
C THR A 42 7.57 9.75 -3.09
N GLY A 43 8.88 9.52 -2.94
CA GLY A 43 9.77 10.36 -2.13
C GLY A 43 9.48 10.33 -0.63
N SER A 44 8.54 9.54 -0.15
CA SER A 44 8.15 9.42 1.25
C SER A 44 8.43 8.03 1.80
N THR A 45 8.90 8.00 3.04
CA THR A 45 9.10 6.75 3.81
C THR A 45 7.83 6.25 4.48
N TYR A 46 6.75 7.05 4.41
CA TYR A 46 5.45 6.77 4.99
C TYR A 46 4.38 6.99 3.94
N TRP A 47 3.28 6.24 4.00
CA TRP A 47 2.15 6.43 3.10
C TRP A 47 0.81 6.20 3.77
N TRP A 48 -0.20 6.85 3.21
CA TRP A 48 -1.56 6.77 3.68
C TRP A 48 -2.22 5.43 3.39
N SER A 49 -3.02 4.94 4.32
CA SER A 49 -4.07 3.97 4.05
C SER A 49 -5.41 4.67 3.80
N LEU A 50 -6.40 3.89 3.37
CA LEU A 50 -7.78 4.37 3.21
C LEU A 50 -8.55 4.37 4.55
N SER A 51 -8.06 3.66 5.57
CA SER A 51 -8.81 3.42 6.79
C SER A 51 -8.67 4.53 7.80
N PRO A 52 -9.78 5.09 8.34
CA PRO A 52 -9.73 5.94 9.49
C PRO A 52 -9.23 5.16 10.72
N PHE A 53 -8.50 5.83 11.60
CA PHE A 53 -8.11 5.26 12.89
C PHE A 53 -9.06 5.71 13.99
N GLY A 54 -9.28 7.01 14.12
CA GLY A 54 -10.12 7.53 15.19
C GLY A 54 -10.23 9.04 15.22
N TRP A 55 -10.82 9.50 16.30
CA TRP A 55 -11.02 10.91 16.60
C TRP A 55 -10.41 11.25 17.95
N SER A 56 -9.59 12.29 18.01
CA SER A 56 -8.90 12.72 19.24
C SER A 56 -9.49 13.99 19.88
N GLY A 57 -10.76 14.25 19.64
CA GLY A 57 -11.48 15.40 20.17
C GLY A 57 -11.33 16.70 19.35
N SER A 58 -10.24 16.87 18.63
CA SER A 58 -9.97 18.07 17.80
C SER A 58 -9.56 17.76 16.36
N TYR A 59 -9.17 16.54 16.06
CA TYR A 59 -8.79 16.14 14.71
C TYR A 59 -9.07 14.64 14.48
N SER A 60 -9.32 14.29 13.24
CA SER A 60 -9.38 12.91 12.80
C SER A 60 -7.97 12.35 12.58
N THR A 61 -7.84 11.05 12.77
CA THR A 61 -6.61 10.30 12.50
C THR A 61 -6.88 9.17 11.53
N VAL A 62 -5.89 8.86 10.71
CA VAL A 62 -5.94 7.86 9.66
C VAL A 62 -4.75 6.92 9.83
N TRP A 63 -4.94 5.66 9.54
CA TRP A 63 -3.87 4.68 9.50
C TRP A 63 -2.84 5.04 8.42
N VAL A 64 -1.57 4.90 8.76
CA VAL A 64 -0.42 5.05 7.87
C VAL A 64 0.53 3.86 8.01
N VAL A 65 1.28 3.61 6.97
CA VAL A 65 2.31 2.56 6.95
C VAL A 65 3.68 3.19 6.96
N PHE A 66 4.55 2.66 7.81
CA PHE A 66 5.96 3.02 7.86
C PHE A 66 6.77 2.04 7.01
N GLY A 67 7.70 2.56 6.25
CA GLY A 67 8.52 1.78 5.31
C GLY A 67 9.98 1.65 5.71
N SER A 68 10.69 2.74 5.89
CA SER A 68 12.16 2.70 5.94
C SER A 68 12.75 2.20 7.25
N SER A 69 12.43 2.85 8.35
CA SER A 69 13.00 2.53 9.66
C SER A 69 12.24 1.45 10.41
N ASN A 70 10.96 1.34 10.12
CA ASN A 70 10.04 0.40 10.75
C ASN A 70 9.17 -0.28 9.69
N PRO A 71 9.75 -1.13 8.83
CA PRO A 71 9.02 -1.69 7.70
C PRO A 71 7.78 -2.47 8.16
N GLY A 72 6.65 -2.18 7.53
CA GLY A 72 5.37 -2.81 7.82
C GLY A 72 4.70 -2.38 9.13
N TYR A 73 5.24 -1.40 9.79
CA TYR A 73 4.66 -0.83 11.00
C TYR A 73 3.43 0.00 10.65
N LEU A 74 2.27 -0.43 11.12
CA LEU A 74 1.04 0.33 11.04
C LEU A 74 0.93 1.27 12.23
N SER A 75 0.77 2.55 11.97
CA SER A 75 0.54 3.59 12.94
C SER A 75 -0.57 4.52 12.48
N TYR A 76 -0.79 5.61 13.19
CA TYR A 76 -1.78 6.61 12.79
C TYR A 76 -1.19 8.02 12.88
N ILE A 77 -1.74 8.90 12.08
CA ILE A 77 -1.37 10.32 12.06
C ILE A 77 -2.61 11.19 11.81
N ARG A 78 -2.49 12.48 12.05
CA ARG A 78 -3.55 13.44 11.75
C ARG A 78 -3.87 13.46 10.26
N ALA A 79 -5.13 13.44 9.91
CA ALA A 79 -5.57 13.40 8.51
C ALA A 79 -5.20 14.65 7.69
N ASN A 80 -4.80 15.73 8.34
CA ASN A 80 -4.34 16.96 7.68
C ASN A 80 -2.81 17.06 7.53
N ASP A 81 -2.06 16.01 7.87
CA ASP A 81 -0.62 15.98 7.62
C ASP A 81 -0.35 15.81 6.12
N THR A 82 0.54 16.63 5.58
CA THR A 82 0.88 16.63 4.15
C THR A 82 2.24 15.99 3.84
N SER A 83 2.89 15.41 4.85
CA SER A 83 4.24 14.86 4.74
C SER A 83 4.28 13.41 4.24
N TYR A 84 3.13 12.78 4.06
CA TYR A 84 3.01 11.35 3.76
C TYR A 84 2.71 11.10 2.28
N GLY A 85 3.29 10.05 1.75
CA GLY A 85 3.09 9.64 0.36
C GLY A 85 1.77 8.92 0.11
N VAL A 86 1.42 8.82 -1.14
CA VAL A 86 0.25 8.08 -1.63
C VAL A 86 0.74 6.88 -2.42
N ARG A 87 0.23 5.69 -2.08
CA ARG A 87 0.42 4.45 -2.85
C ARG A 87 -0.91 4.01 -3.43
N PRO A 88 -1.14 4.30 -4.71
CA PRO A 88 -2.36 3.85 -5.38
C PRO A 88 -2.41 2.33 -5.45
N ALA A 89 -3.59 1.78 -5.23
CA ALA A 89 -3.88 0.36 -5.40
C ALA A 89 -5.02 0.19 -6.38
N ILE A 90 -4.97 -0.89 -7.15
CA ILE A 90 -6.04 -1.29 -8.06
C ILE A 90 -6.42 -2.74 -7.80
N SER A 91 -7.67 -3.07 -8.01
CA SER A 91 -8.14 -4.46 -8.05
C SER A 91 -8.20 -4.91 -9.50
N LEU A 92 -7.52 -6.00 -9.79
CA LEU A 92 -7.60 -6.65 -11.11
C LEU A 92 -8.82 -7.57 -11.15
N LYS A 93 -9.42 -7.70 -12.33
CA LYS A 93 -10.47 -8.70 -12.54
C LYS A 93 -9.87 -10.11 -12.46
N SER A 94 -10.67 -11.07 -12.02
CA SER A 94 -10.21 -12.46 -11.80
C SER A 94 -9.73 -13.18 -13.06
N CYS A 95 -10.10 -12.71 -14.23
CA CYS A 95 -9.66 -13.23 -15.54
C CYS A 95 -8.30 -12.72 -15.99
N ILE A 96 -7.77 -11.67 -15.36
CA ILE A 96 -6.46 -11.13 -15.72
C ILE A 96 -5.36 -12.15 -15.41
N LYS A 97 -4.51 -12.38 -16.38
CA LYS A 97 -3.37 -13.29 -16.27
C LYS A 97 -2.07 -12.48 -16.20
N TYR A 98 -1.06 -13.09 -15.64
CA TYR A 98 0.32 -12.60 -15.74
C TYR A 98 1.16 -13.58 -16.58
N SER A 99 2.15 -13.06 -17.26
CA SER A 99 3.06 -13.87 -18.12
C SER A 99 4.31 -14.30 -17.38
N THR A 100 4.91 -13.37 -16.65
CA THR A 100 6.20 -13.54 -15.98
C THR A 100 6.20 -12.80 -14.64
N GLY A 101 7.27 -12.99 -13.89
CA GLY A 101 7.50 -12.34 -12.62
C GLY A 101 7.13 -13.20 -11.41
N ASN A 102 7.64 -12.79 -10.27
CA ASN A 102 7.39 -13.43 -8.97
C ASN A 102 6.97 -12.40 -7.89
N GLY A 103 6.77 -11.14 -8.30
CA GLY A 103 6.39 -10.05 -7.42
C GLY A 103 7.55 -9.38 -6.68
N ALA A 104 8.81 -9.77 -6.94
CA ALA A 104 9.95 -9.04 -6.42
C ALA A 104 10.15 -7.71 -7.18
N PRO A 105 10.80 -6.71 -6.57
CA PRO A 105 11.04 -5.43 -7.23
C PRO A 105 11.76 -5.53 -8.58
N GLU A 106 12.67 -6.47 -8.69
CA GLU A 106 13.48 -6.71 -9.90
C GLU A 106 12.76 -7.60 -10.92
N THR A 107 11.73 -8.30 -10.49
CA THR A 107 10.93 -9.23 -11.30
C THR A 107 9.44 -9.07 -11.00
N PRO A 108 8.87 -7.89 -11.25
CA PRO A 108 7.44 -7.64 -11.02
C PRO A 108 6.59 -8.54 -11.91
N TYR A 109 5.35 -8.78 -11.49
CA TYR A 109 4.40 -9.48 -12.36
C TYR A 109 4.07 -8.63 -13.58
N GLU A 110 4.22 -9.20 -14.75
CA GLU A 110 3.80 -8.58 -16.02
C GLU A 110 2.39 -9.01 -16.38
N ILE A 111 1.50 -8.05 -16.48
CA ILE A 111 0.10 -8.29 -16.83
C ILE A 111 -0.03 -8.55 -18.34
N VAL A 112 -0.72 -9.61 -18.68
CA VAL A 112 -1.10 -9.89 -20.07
C VAL A 112 -2.31 -9.05 -20.43
N LEU A 113 -2.12 -8.13 -21.37
CA LEU A 113 -3.20 -7.37 -21.99
C LEU A 113 -3.70 -8.16 -23.21
N ASP A 114 -4.67 -9.03 -22.98
CA ASP A 114 -5.33 -9.77 -24.05
C ASP A 114 -6.65 -9.06 -24.38
N PRO A 115 -6.76 -8.46 -25.57
CA PRO A 115 -7.96 -7.72 -25.97
C PRO A 115 -9.20 -8.62 -26.12
N ASP A 116 -8.99 -9.92 -26.29
CA ASP A 116 -10.06 -10.90 -26.47
C ASP A 116 -10.53 -11.51 -25.14
N ILE A 117 -9.90 -11.20 -24.02
CA ILE A 117 -10.36 -11.62 -22.69
C ILE A 117 -11.62 -10.83 -22.31
N SER A 118 -12.74 -11.47 -22.50
CA SER A 118 -14.01 -11.03 -21.95
C SER A 118 -14.14 -11.53 -20.51
N CYS A 119 -14.19 -10.60 -19.57
CA CYS A 119 -14.45 -10.92 -18.16
C CYS A 119 -15.94 -10.70 -17.83
#